data_3d3c9c5953e4d1c3cdfc7024b53fa936
#
_entry.id   3d3c9c5953e4d1c3cdfc7024b53fa936
#
_cell.length_a   1.000
_cell.length_b   1.000
_cell.length_c   1.000
_cell.angle_alpha   90.00
_cell.angle_beta   90.00
_cell.angle_gamma   90.00
#
_symmetry.space_group_name_H-M   'P 1'
#
loop_
_entity.id
_entity.type
_entity.pdbx_description
1 polymer ?
#
loop_
_entity_poly.entity_id
_entity_poly.type
_entity_poly.pdbx_seq_one_letter_code
_entity_poly.pdbx_strand_id
1 'polypeptide(L)'
;MATAYRIELQPGEVLFRAGDAPTTAFLIESGTLRITAERDGAPMVLGELAAGALVGEMAVLDDSRRSATATALTACVLTPIDRAQFAERLQAADPVVRALLLSQLARYRTALATFTGNEPAPVPESADGESAHALDKIRLESQLRNAMESRELEIRLQPSQHVASGRLAGFEALTRWTHPERGVVSPADFIALAEETSLIVPVGEYVLREVCTALRRIADEASHAKP
;
A
#
# COMPACT_ATOMS: atom_id res chain seq x y z
N MET A 1 -8.07 32.13 11.84
CA MET A 1 -8.42 30.77 12.24
C MET A 1 -9.61 30.37 11.41
N ALA A 2 -9.46 29.46 10.47
CA ALA A 2 -10.57 28.95 9.69
C ALA A 2 -11.47 28.16 10.66
N THR A 3 -12.73 28.56 10.78
CA THR A 3 -13.74 27.85 11.55
C THR A 3 -13.89 26.48 10.89
N ALA A 4 -13.35 25.43 11.52
CA ALA A 4 -13.55 24.06 11.04
C ALA A 4 -15.05 23.83 10.92
N TYR A 5 -15.53 23.56 9.71
CA TYR A 5 -16.94 23.25 9.45
C TYR A 5 -17.27 21.98 10.24
N ARG A 6 -18.14 22.12 11.24
CA ARG A 6 -18.62 21.03 12.10
C ARG A 6 -20.08 20.80 11.85
N ILE A 7 -20.51 19.56 11.94
CA ILE A 7 -21.91 19.16 11.87
C ILE A 7 -22.33 18.76 13.28
N GLU A 8 -23.44 19.30 13.74
CA GLU A 8 -24.05 18.94 15.00
C GLU A 8 -25.35 18.17 14.72
N LEU A 9 -25.55 17.07 15.41
CA LEU A 9 -26.74 16.26 15.32
C LEU A 9 -27.39 16.12 16.72
N GLN A 10 -28.71 16.21 16.76
CA GLN A 10 -29.49 15.88 17.94
C GLN A 10 -29.82 14.37 17.96
N PRO A 11 -30.12 13.80 19.13
CA PRO A 11 -30.54 12.41 19.24
C PRO A 11 -31.72 12.10 18.30
N GLY A 12 -31.61 11.03 17.51
CA GLY A 12 -32.59 10.62 16.51
C GLY A 12 -32.38 11.20 15.11
N GLU A 13 -31.52 12.19 14.94
CA GLU A 13 -31.23 12.73 13.61
C GLU A 13 -30.36 11.77 12.78
N VAL A 14 -30.65 11.69 11.49
CA VAL A 14 -29.96 10.82 10.52
C VAL A 14 -28.86 11.61 9.84
N LEU A 15 -27.61 11.10 9.94
CA LEU A 15 -26.46 11.67 9.26
C LEU A 15 -26.48 11.37 7.75
N PHE A 16 -26.73 10.13 7.40
CA PHE A 16 -26.93 9.64 6.02
C PHE A 16 -27.72 8.33 6.03
N ARG A 17 -28.30 7.98 4.91
CA ARG A 17 -29.07 6.75 4.70
C ARG A 17 -28.36 5.75 3.81
N ALA A 18 -28.66 4.48 3.99
CA ALA A 18 -28.26 3.44 3.04
C ALA A 18 -28.71 3.83 1.61
N GLY A 19 -27.84 3.65 0.62
CA GLY A 19 -28.08 4.04 -0.77
C GLY A 19 -27.69 5.47 -1.14
N ASP A 20 -27.41 6.36 -0.18
CA ASP A 20 -26.97 7.73 -0.45
C ASP A 20 -25.61 7.76 -1.20
N ALA A 21 -25.39 8.82 -1.98
CA ALA A 21 -24.13 9.03 -2.67
C ALA A 21 -22.98 9.38 -1.69
N PRO A 22 -21.76 8.89 -1.91
CA PRO A 22 -20.63 9.10 -1.03
C PRO A 22 -19.93 10.43 -1.33
N THR A 23 -20.27 11.48 -0.63
CA THR A 23 -19.60 12.79 -0.80
C THR A 23 -18.56 13.06 0.29
N THR A 24 -18.77 12.54 1.50
CA THR A 24 -18.04 12.94 2.70
C THR A 24 -17.99 11.77 3.68
N ALA A 25 -16.85 11.58 4.35
CA ALA A 25 -16.76 10.79 5.58
C ALA A 25 -16.75 11.72 6.79
N PHE A 26 -16.91 11.19 7.98
CA PHE A 26 -17.03 12.00 9.18
C PHE A 26 -16.20 11.40 10.32
N LEU A 27 -15.45 12.25 11.02
CA LEU A 27 -14.84 11.91 12.29
C LEU A 27 -15.82 12.29 13.42
N ILE A 28 -16.11 11.37 14.30
CA ILE A 28 -16.95 11.62 15.47
C ILE A 28 -16.08 12.29 16.54
N GLU A 29 -16.30 13.57 16.79
CA GLU A 29 -15.60 14.32 17.84
C GLU A 29 -16.21 14.04 19.21
N SER A 30 -17.54 13.94 19.27
CA SER A 30 -18.28 13.60 20.48
C SER A 30 -19.63 12.96 20.14
N GLY A 31 -20.18 12.21 21.08
CA GLY A 31 -21.45 11.50 20.94
C GLY A 31 -21.30 10.09 20.39
N THR A 32 -22.42 9.46 20.07
CA THR A 32 -22.52 8.08 19.57
C THR A 32 -23.51 7.99 18.43
N LEU A 33 -23.10 7.35 17.34
CA LEU A 33 -23.94 7.02 16.18
C LEU A 33 -24.29 5.53 16.21
N ARG A 34 -25.55 5.20 15.88
CA ARG A 34 -26.00 3.84 15.59
C ARG A 34 -25.97 3.60 14.10
N ILE A 35 -25.39 2.47 13.69
CA ILE A 35 -25.31 2.03 12.31
C ILE A 35 -26.35 0.92 12.12
N THR A 36 -27.25 1.10 11.15
CA THR A 36 -28.29 0.14 10.83
C THR A 36 -28.28 -0.19 9.35
N ALA A 37 -28.61 -1.44 9.03
CA ALA A 37 -28.92 -1.89 7.68
C ALA A 37 -30.33 -2.47 7.65
N GLU A 38 -30.88 -2.63 6.46
CA GLU A 38 -32.17 -3.29 6.28
C GLU A 38 -31.94 -4.78 6.01
N ARG A 39 -32.72 -5.64 6.69
CA ARG A 39 -32.77 -7.06 6.44
C ARG A 39 -34.23 -7.51 6.47
N ASP A 40 -34.69 -8.15 5.41
CA ASP A 40 -36.07 -8.64 5.26
C ASP A 40 -37.13 -7.54 5.54
N GLY A 41 -36.85 -6.29 5.11
CA GLY A 41 -37.73 -5.15 5.31
C GLY A 41 -37.73 -4.56 6.73
N ALA A 42 -36.85 -5.03 7.62
CA ALA A 42 -36.75 -4.52 9.00
C ALA A 42 -35.33 -3.94 9.26
N PRO A 43 -35.25 -2.84 10.03
CA PRO A 43 -33.97 -2.28 10.41
C PRO A 43 -33.23 -3.19 11.40
N MET A 44 -32.00 -3.52 11.07
CA MET A 44 -31.09 -4.31 11.89
C MET A 44 -29.92 -3.46 12.35
N VAL A 45 -29.58 -3.50 13.63
CA VAL A 45 -28.43 -2.79 14.18
C VAL A 45 -27.16 -3.56 13.85
N LEU A 46 -26.24 -2.89 13.15
CA LEU A 46 -24.90 -3.41 12.85
C LEU A 46 -23.90 -3.09 13.95
N GLY A 47 -24.06 -1.96 14.62
CA GLY A 47 -23.16 -1.53 15.69
C GLY A 47 -23.38 -0.08 16.09
N GLU A 48 -22.57 0.38 17.03
CA GLU A 48 -22.54 1.75 17.51
C GLU A 48 -21.10 2.26 17.42
N LEU A 49 -20.94 3.51 16.96
CA LEU A 49 -19.66 4.18 16.80
C LEU A 49 -19.62 5.39 17.74
N ALA A 50 -18.55 5.50 18.50
CA ALA A 50 -18.33 6.56 19.47
C ALA A 50 -17.25 7.56 19.04
N ALA A 51 -16.99 8.56 19.85
CA ALA A 51 -15.94 9.55 19.63
C ALA A 51 -14.60 8.91 19.29
N GLY A 52 -13.89 9.47 18.30
CA GLY A 52 -12.66 8.97 17.72
C GLY A 52 -12.85 8.00 16.53
N ALA A 53 -14.08 7.51 16.28
CA ALA A 53 -14.36 6.67 15.14
C ALA A 53 -14.63 7.48 13.86
N LEU A 54 -14.29 6.87 12.70
CA LEU A 54 -14.72 7.35 11.39
C LEU A 54 -16.03 6.67 11.00
N VAL A 55 -16.89 7.39 10.28
CA VAL A 55 -18.15 6.87 9.76
C VAL A 55 -18.37 7.30 8.32
N GLY A 56 -18.85 6.37 7.51
CA GLY A 56 -19.11 6.60 6.08
C GLY A 56 -17.85 6.59 5.21
N GLU A 57 -16.71 6.20 5.76
CA GLU A 57 -15.41 6.09 5.08
C GLU A 57 -15.42 5.05 3.97
N MET A 58 -16.13 3.94 4.17
CA MET A 58 -16.22 2.84 3.21
C MET A 58 -16.66 3.29 1.82
N ALA A 59 -17.76 4.05 1.79
CA ALA A 59 -18.33 4.53 0.53
C ALA A 59 -17.45 5.59 -0.16
N VAL A 60 -16.66 6.34 0.62
CA VAL A 60 -15.72 7.34 0.10
C VAL A 60 -14.45 6.68 -0.45
N LEU A 61 -14.00 5.58 0.16
CA LEU A 61 -12.80 4.87 -0.24
C LEU A 61 -12.97 4.11 -1.57
N ASP A 62 -14.13 3.49 -1.80
CA ASP A 62 -14.38 2.63 -2.95
C ASP A 62 -15.41 3.20 -3.97
N ASP A 63 -15.79 4.47 -3.79
CA ASP A 63 -16.77 5.16 -4.64
C ASP A 63 -18.13 4.47 -4.77
N SER A 64 -18.52 3.73 -3.78
CA SER A 64 -19.80 3.03 -3.75
C SER A 64 -20.85 3.77 -2.94
N ARG A 65 -22.11 3.37 -3.05
CA ARG A 65 -23.18 3.93 -2.23
C ARG A 65 -23.05 3.55 -0.75
N ARG A 66 -23.66 4.34 0.15
CA ARG A 66 -23.70 4.04 1.58
C ARG A 66 -24.31 2.65 1.80
N SER A 67 -23.61 1.79 2.49
CA SER A 67 -24.07 0.42 2.80
C SER A 67 -25.01 0.34 3.99
N ALA A 68 -25.10 1.40 4.78
CA ALA A 68 -25.87 1.44 6.01
C ALA A 68 -26.37 2.87 6.29
N THR A 69 -27.32 3.00 7.21
CA THR A 69 -27.84 4.26 7.74
C THR A 69 -27.14 4.56 9.06
N ALA A 70 -26.71 5.81 9.24
CA ALA A 70 -26.12 6.31 10.48
C ALA A 70 -27.07 7.29 11.16
N THR A 71 -27.43 7.02 12.41
CA THR A 71 -28.38 7.82 13.20
C THR A 71 -27.77 8.18 14.55
N ALA A 72 -27.90 9.42 14.97
CA ALA A 72 -27.42 9.89 16.27
C ALA A 72 -28.19 9.25 17.42
N LEU A 73 -27.50 8.61 18.36
CA LEU A 73 -28.06 8.12 19.61
C LEU A 73 -28.05 9.19 20.71
N THR A 74 -27.01 9.99 20.70
CA THR A 74 -26.80 11.12 21.61
C THR A 74 -26.56 12.36 20.78
N ALA A 75 -26.48 13.54 21.41
CA ALA A 75 -25.98 14.72 20.73
C ALA A 75 -24.55 14.44 20.21
N CYS A 76 -24.32 14.65 18.91
CA CYS A 76 -23.06 14.37 18.24
C CYS A 76 -22.46 15.63 17.64
N VAL A 77 -21.16 15.73 17.70
CA VAL A 77 -20.36 16.72 16.94
C VAL A 77 -19.45 15.94 15.98
N LEU A 78 -19.50 16.29 14.70
CA LEU A 78 -18.81 15.58 13.63
C LEU A 78 -17.95 16.56 12.82
N THR A 79 -16.75 16.14 12.47
CA THR A 79 -15.89 16.84 11.51
C THR A 79 -16.01 16.16 10.16
N PRO A 80 -16.55 16.84 9.12
CA PRO A 80 -16.61 16.29 7.77
C PRO A 80 -15.21 16.21 7.16
N ILE A 81 -14.94 15.13 6.46
CA ILE A 81 -13.72 14.87 5.71
C ILE A 81 -14.11 14.68 4.26
N ASP A 82 -13.66 15.60 3.41
CA ASP A 82 -13.97 15.57 1.99
C ASP A 82 -13.39 14.34 1.32
N ARG A 83 -14.11 13.82 0.32
CA ARG A 83 -13.66 12.70 -0.51
C ARG A 83 -12.31 12.95 -1.17
N ALA A 84 -12.06 14.18 -1.66
CA ALA A 84 -10.79 14.51 -2.30
C ALA A 84 -9.60 14.37 -1.33
N GLN A 85 -9.78 14.75 -0.07
CA GLN A 85 -8.74 14.59 0.97
C GLN A 85 -8.46 13.11 1.25
N PHE A 86 -9.47 12.24 1.25
CA PHE A 86 -9.28 10.80 1.39
C PHE A 86 -8.59 10.20 0.17
N ALA A 87 -9.05 10.55 -1.02
CA ALA A 87 -8.46 10.07 -2.27
C ALA A 87 -6.98 10.45 -2.38
N GLU A 88 -6.63 11.69 -2.08
CA GLU A 88 -5.22 12.15 -2.08
C GLU A 88 -4.36 11.34 -1.09
N ARG A 89 -4.84 11.14 0.14
CA ARG A 89 -4.11 10.35 1.15
C ARG A 89 -3.99 8.88 0.77
N LEU A 90 -5.03 8.30 0.17
CA LEU A 90 -5.01 6.92 -0.30
C LEU A 90 -4.05 6.75 -1.48
N GLN A 91 -3.98 7.73 -2.39
CA GLN A 91 -3.02 7.74 -3.49
C GLN A 91 -1.57 7.90 -3.01
N ALA A 92 -1.34 8.70 -1.97
CA ALA A 92 -0.03 8.88 -1.36
C ALA A 92 0.39 7.71 -0.45
N ALA A 93 -0.52 6.79 -0.11
CA ALA A 93 -0.21 5.62 0.68
C ALA A 93 0.61 4.60 -0.11
N ASP A 94 1.40 3.81 0.61
CA ASP A 94 2.12 2.68 0.01
C ASP A 94 1.14 1.77 -0.77
N PRO A 95 1.46 1.39 -2.02
CA PRO A 95 0.57 0.59 -2.88
C PRO A 95 0.10 -0.71 -2.23
N VAL A 96 0.95 -1.36 -1.41
CA VAL A 96 0.61 -2.60 -0.69
C VAL A 96 -0.43 -2.32 0.38
N VAL A 97 -0.24 -1.27 1.18
CA VAL A 97 -1.17 -0.85 2.22
C VAL A 97 -2.52 -0.48 1.61
N ARG A 98 -2.51 0.25 0.49
CA ARG A 98 -3.72 0.60 -0.27
C ARG A 98 -4.46 -0.64 -0.76
N ALA A 99 -3.75 -1.60 -1.39
CA ALA A 99 -4.34 -2.85 -1.88
C ALA A 99 -4.93 -3.69 -0.75
N LEU A 100 -4.22 -3.79 0.39
CA LEU A 100 -4.73 -4.49 1.58
C LEU A 100 -6.00 -3.83 2.11
N LEU A 101 -6.04 -2.50 2.22
CA LEU A 101 -7.20 -1.76 2.69
C LEU A 101 -8.41 -1.99 1.79
N LEU A 102 -8.24 -1.85 0.48
CA LEU A 102 -9.32 -2.05 -0.49
C LEU A 102 -9.80 -3.51 -0.53
N SER A 103 -8.89 -4.48 -0.42
CA SER A 103 -9.22 -5.91 -0.32
C SER A 103 -10.04 -6.22 0.95
N GLN A 104 -9.67 -5.66 2.10
CA GLN A 104 -10.42 -5.83 3.34
C GLN A 104 -11.80 -5.18 3.24
N LEU A 105 -11.88 -3.99 2.63
CA LEU A 105 -13.14 -3.29 2.41
C LEU A 105 -14.10 -4.12 1.53
N ALA A 106 -13.59 -4.71 0.43
CA ALA A 106 -14.38 -5.57 -0.44
C ALA A 106 -14.90 -6.83 0.30
N ARG A 107 -14.06 -7.48 1.10
CA ARG A 107 -14.46 -8.63 1.95
C ARG A 107 -15.53 -8.24 2.96
N TYR A 108 -15.37 -7.09 3.61
CA TYR A 108 -16.35 -6.59 4.58
C TYR A 108 -17.68 -6.31 3.91
N ARG A 109 -17.70 -5.70 2.72
CA ARG A 109 -18.92 -5.48 1.95
C ARG A 109 -19.63 -6.78 1.56
N THR A 110 -18.88 -7.76 1.08
CA THR A 110 -19.42 -9.09 0.75
C THR A 110 -20.04 -9.76 1.97
N ALA A 111 -19.36 -9.71 3.11
CA ALA A 111 -19.88 -10.24 4.37
C ALA A 111 -21.14 -9.52 4.82
N LEU A 112 -21.17 -8.18 4.74
CA LEU A 112 -22.33 -7.36 5.09
C LEU A 112 -23.51 -7.66 4.16
N ALA A 113 -23.28 -7.74 2.85
CA ALA A 113 -24.32 -8.07 1.86
C ALA A 113 -24.92 -9.45 2.14
N THR A 114 -24.08 -10.47 2.38
CA THR A 114 -24.53 -11.81 2.76
C THR A 114 -25.34 -11.79 4.06
N PHE A 115 -24.90 -11.00 5.05
CA PHE A 115 -25.56 -10.90 6.34
C PHE A 115 -26.91 -10.16 6.26
N THR A 116 -27.06 -9.18 5.37
CA THR A 116 -28.29 -8.42 5.16
C THR A 116 -29.22 -9.06 4.12
N GLY A 117 -28.82 -10.14 3.46
CA GLY A 117 -29.60 -10.78 2.39
C GLY A 117 -29.61 -9.98 1.08
N ASN A 118 -28.73 -9.01 0.92
CA ASN A 118 -28.58 -8.21 -0.29
C ASN A 118 -27.54 -8.81 -1.23
N GLU A 119 -27.67 -8.55 -2.54
CA GLU A 119 -26.59 -8.87 -3.47
C GLU A 119 -25.36 -7.99 -3.18
N PRO A 120 -24.13 -8.58 -3.15
CA PRO A 120 -22.93 -7.78 -3.02
C PRO A 120 -22.81 -6.80 -4.19
N ALA A 121 -22.55 -5.53 -3.88
CA ALA A 121 -22.27 -4.54 -4.92
C ALA A 121 -21.07 -5.00 -5.76
N PRO A 122 -21.10 -4.82 -7.09
CA PRO A 122 -19.97 -5.16 -7.94
C PRO A 122 -18.73 -4.43 -7.46
N VAL A 123 -17.63 -5.19 -7.32
CA VAL A 123 -16.31 -4.60 -7.01
C VAL A 123 -15.90 -3.74 -8.21
N PRO A 124 -15.49 -2.48 -8.02
CA PRO A 124 -15.04 -1.65 -9.12
C PRO A 124 -13.87 -2.31 -9.86
N GLU A 125 -13.95 -2.47 -11.18
CA GLU A 125 -12.91 -3.07 -12.03
C GLU A 125 -11.55 -2.35 -11.91
N SER A 126 -11.53 -1.09 -11.49
CA SER A 126 -10.31 -0.34 -11.21
C SER A 126 -9.48 -0.88 -10.03
N ALA A 127 -10.09 -1.63 -9.11
CA ALA A 127 -9.39 -2.26 -8.00
C ALA A 127 -8.55 -3.48 -8.43
N ASP A 128 -8.91 -4.14 -9.53
CA ASP A 128 -8.23 -5.36 -9.98
C ASP A 128 -6.85 -5.06 -10.57
N GLY A 129 -6.70 -4.00 -11.35
CA GLY A 129 -5.41 -3.61 -11.95
C GLY A 129 -4.41 -3.10 -10.91
N GLU A 130 -4.83 -2.25 -9.99
CA GLU A 130 -3.99 -1.73 -8.92
C GLU A 130 -3.62 -2.82 -7.90
N SER A 131 -4.57 -3.70 -7.58
CA SER A 131 -4.33 -4.86 -6.71
C SER A 131 -3.37 -5.85 -7.34
N ALA A 132 -3.47 -6.13 -8.63
CA ALA A 132 -2.54 -7.00 -9.35
C ALA A 132 -1.12 -6.42 -9.35
N HIS A 133 -0.97 -5.12 -9.59
CA HIS A 133 0.34 -4.45 -9.55
C HIS A 133 0.95 -4.46 -8.13
N ALA A 134 0.15 -4.21 -7.10
CA ALA A 134 0.61 -4.29 -5.71
C ALA A 134 1.02 -5.71 -5.31
N LEU A 135 0.28 -6.74 -5.74
CA LEU A 135 0.64 -8.14 -5.51
C LEU A 135 1.92 -8.54 -6.23
N ASP A 136 2.12 -8.07 -7.46
CA ASP A 136 3.37 -8.30 -8.21
C ASP A 136 4.56 -7.63 -7.51
N LYS A 137 4.36 -6.44 -6.96
CA LYS A 137 5.38 -5.74 -6.17
C LYS A 137 5.75 -6.52 -4.90
N ILE A 138 4.76 -7.03 -4.14
CA ILE A 138 5.01 -7.89 -2.97
C ILE A 138 5.80 -9.15 -3.36
N ARG A 139 5.42 -9.78 -4.48
CA ARG A 139 6.11 -10.97 -4.99
C ARG A 139 7.56 -10.64 -5.34
N LEU A 140 7.77 -9.56 -6.08
CA LEU A 140 9.11 -9.15 -6.52
C LEU A 140 9.98 -8.73 -5.33
N GLU A 141 9.41 -8.07 -4.31
CA GLU A 141 10.10 -7.77 -3.05
C GLU A 141 10.55 -9.05 -2.33
N SER A 142 9.66 -10.03 -2.18
CA SER A 142 9.99 -11.31 -1.57
C SER A 142 11.04 -12.07 -2.39
N GLN A 143 10.94 -12.03 -3.71
CA GLN A 143 11.91 -12.63 -4.63
C GLN A 143 13.28 -11.97 -4.53
N LEU A 144 13.34 -10.63 -4.44
CA LEU A 144 14.60 -9.89 -4.27
C LEU A 144 15.30 -10.24 -2.95
N ARG A 145 14.52 -10.39 -1.87
CA ARG A 145 15.03 -10.82 -0.57
C ARG A 145 15.63 -12.23 -0.66
N ASN A 146 14.92 -13.15 -1.27
CA ASN A 146 15.41 -14.52 -1.50
C ASN A 146 16.63 -14.55 -2.42
N ALA A 147 16.67 -13.68 -3.44
CA ALA A 147 17.78 -13.62 -4.40
C ALA A 147 19.14 -13.26 -3.75
N MET A 148 19.11 -12.46 -2.66
CA MET A 148 20.32 -12.17 -1.88
C MET A 148 20.81 -13.42 -1.12
N GLU A 149 19.90 -14.27 -0.66
CA GLU A 149 20.23 -15.51 0.07
C GLU A 149 20.65 -16.64 -0.87
N SER A 150 19.99 -16.77 -2.02
CA SER A 150 20.22 -17.84 -3.02
C SER A 150 21.33 -17.54 -4.02
N ARG A 151 21.99 -16.37 -3.91
CA ARG A 151 23.04 -15.90 -4.82
C ARG A 151 22.58 -15.73 -6.28
N GLU A 152 21.32 -15.36 -6.49
CA GLU A 152 20.79 -14.98 -7.80
C GLU A 152 21.22 -13.58 -8.23
N LEU A 153 21.71 -12.77 -7.27
CA LEU A 153 22.33 -11.47 -7.50
C LEU A 153 23.83 -11.65 -7.76
N GLU A 154 24.25 -11.41 -8.98
CA GLU A 154 25.67 -11.42 -9.38
C GLU A 154 26.24 -10.00 -9.38
N ILE A 155 27.48 -9.85 -8.91
CA ILE A 155 28.24 -8.62 -9.04
C ILE A 155 29.25 -8.78 -10.19
N ARG A 156 29.15 -7.91 -11.18
CA ARG A 156 30.09 -7.81 -12.28
C ARG A 156 30.95 -6.57 -12.11
N LEU A 157 32.25 -6.73 -12.12
CA LEU A 157 33.22 -5.64 -12.05
C LEU A 157 33.59 -5.20 -13.46
N GLN A 158 33.23 -3.97 -13.81
CA GLN A 158 33.63 -3.35 -15.08
C GLN A 158 34.85 -2.48 -14.84
N PRO A 159 36.02 -2.77 -15.51
CA PRO A 159 37.20 -1.96 -15.33
C PRO A 159 37.02 -0.57 -15.94
N SER A 160 37.44 0.46 -15.20
CA SER A 160 37.55 1.82 -15.68
C SER A 160 39.02 2.19 -15.89
N GLN A 161 39.32 2.91 -16.96
CA GLN A 161 40.65 3.31 -17.32
C GLN A 161 40.81 4.82 -17.41
N HIS A 162 41.96 5.31 -17.03
CA HIS A 162 42.37 6.68 -17.31
C HIS A 162 42.51 6.92 -18.81
N VAL A 163 41.72 7.82 -19.39
CA VAL A 163 41.72 8.09 -20.83
C VAL A 163 43.10 8.49 -21.36
N ALA A 164 43.86 9.29 -20.63
CA ALA A 164 45.15 9.81 -21.07
C ALA A 164 46.30 8.80 -20.97
N SER A 165 46.25 7.84 -20.05
CA SER A 165 47.36 6.92 -19.79
C SER A 165 47.05 5.45 -20.11
N GLY A 166 45.77 5.11 -20.36
CA GLY A 166 45.30 3.74 -20.55
C GLY A 166 45.41 2.87 -19.29
N ARG A 167 45.82 3.42 -18.15
CA ARG A 167 46.02 2.66 -16.92
C ARG A 167 44.69 2.41 -16.23
N LEU A 168 44.56 1.26 -15.57
CA LEU A 168 43.41 0.92 -14.73
C LEU A 168 43.26 2.00 -13.64
N ALA A 169 42.07 2.60 -13.59
CA ALA A 169 41.69 3.60 -12.60
C ALA A 169 40.90 2.98 -11.43
N GLY A 170 40.13 1.91 -11.72
CA GLY A 170 39.30 1.23 -10.76
C GLY A 170 38.33 0.27 -11.42
N PHE A 171 37.31 -0.10 -10.67
CA PHE A 171 36.23 -0.95 -11.15
C PHE A 171 34.87 -0.33 -10.78
N GLU A 172 33.93 -0.42 -11.70
CA GLU A 172 32.52 -0.16 -11.41
C GLU A 172 31.83 -1.49 -11.06
N ALA A 173 31.10 -1.53 -9.97
CA ALA A 173 30.35 -2.70 -9.54
C ALA A 173 28.93 -2.66 -10.11
N LEU A 174 28.61 -3.56 -10.99
CA LEU A 174 27.32 -3.67 -11.66
C LEU A 174 26.58 -4.91 -11.14
N THR A 175 25.44 -4.69 -10.50
CA THR A 175 24.60 -5.80 -10.03
C THR A 175 23.73 -6.32 -11.16
N ARG A 176 23.61 -7.63 -11.25
CA ARG A 176 22.76 -8.35 -12.20
C ARG A 176 21.90 -9.34 -11.42
N TRP A 177 20.61 -9.33 -11.69
CA TRP A 177 19.68 -10.28 -11.11
C TRP A 177 19.13 -11.20 -12.20
N THR A 178 19.38 -12.50 -12.05
CA THR A 178 18.82 -13.53 -12.94
C THR A 178 17.82 -14.35 -12.13
N HIS A 179 16.54 -14.02 -12.29
CA HIS A 179 15.47 -14.74 -11.62
C HIS A 179 15.14 -16.06 -12.35
N PRO A 180 14.94 -17.20 -11.66
CA PRO A 180 14.72 -18.49 -12.28
C PRO A 180 13.56 -18.55 -13.29
N GLU A 181 12.46 -17.85 -12.98
CA GLU A 181 11.26 -17.86 -13.81
C GLU A 181 11.14 -16.64 -14.72
N ARG A 182 11.65 -15.46 -14.30
CA ARG A 182 11.51 -14.19 -15.04
C ARG A 182 12.69 -13.90 -15.96
N GLY A 183 13.79 -14.66 -15.83
CA GLY A 183 15.02 -14.36 -16.53
C GLY A 183 15.74 -13.14 -15.96
N VAL A 184 16.39 -12.35 -16.82
CA VAL A 184 17.15 -11.18 -16.40
C VAL A 184 16.22 -10.05 -15.99
N VAL A 185 16.32 -9.62 -14.73
CA VAL A 185 15.59 -8.47 -14.17
C VAL A 185 16.46 -7.22 -14.34
N SER A 186 15.85 -6.16 -14.88
CA SER A 186 16.56 -4.89 -15.10
C SER A 186 17.05 -4.28 -13.77
N PRO A 187 18.30 -3.80 -13.70
CA PRO A 187 18.78 -3.07 -12.53
C PRO A 187 17.89 -1.87 -12.15
N ALA A 188 17.36 -1.16 -13.13
CA ALA A 188 16.46 -0.04 -12.88
C ALA A 188 15.20 -0.49 -12.12
N ASP A 189 14.63 -1.64 -12.47
CA ASP A 189 13.38 -2.13 -11.89
C ASP A 189 13.59 -2.62 -10.45
N PHE A 190 14.62 -3.42 -10.17
CA PHE A 190 14.82 -3.93 -8.83
C PHE A 190 15.46 -2.92 -7.87
N ILE A 191 16.22 -1.94 -8.36
CA ILE A 191 16.75 -0.85 -7.53
C ILE A 191 15.60 0.08 -7.13
N ALA A 192 14.73 0.49 -8.08
CA ALA A 192 13.55 1.28 -7.77
C ALA A 192 12.66 0.57 -6.73
N LEU A 193 12.42 -0.73 -6.92
CA LEU A 193 11.70 -1.55 -5.94
C LEU A 193 12.38 -1.53 -4.56
N ALA A 194 13.70 -1.71 -4.51
CA ALA A 194 14.45 -1.73 -3.26
C ALA A 194 14.38 -0.39 -2.52
N GLU A 195 14.40 0.74 -3.25
CA GLU A 195 14.21 2.08 -2.69
C GLU A 195 12.81 2.27 -2.08
N GLU A 196 11.77 1.80 -2.79
CA GLU A 196 10.39 1.91 -2.36
C GLU A 196 10.02 0.96 -1.20
N THR A 197 10.75 -0.15 -1.01
CA THR A 197 10.41 -1.22 -0.04
C THR A 197 11.36 -1.34 1.13
N SER A 198 12.22 -0.35 1.37
CA SER A 198 13.25 -0.39 2.42
C SER A 198 14.29 -1.53 2.26
N LEU A 199 14.33 -2.20 1.11
CA LEU A 199 15.35 -3.20 0.78
C LEU A 199 16.65 -2.59 0.27
N ILE A 200 16.68 -1.28 0.00
CA ILE A 200 17.89 -0.62 -0.54
C ILE A 200 19.10 -0.77 0.38
N VAL A 201 18.90 -0.72 1.70
CA VAL A 201 19.99 -0.92 2.67
C VAL A 201 20.49 -2.36 2.68
N PRO A 202 19.64 -3.41 2.83
CA PRO A 202 20.07 -4.80 2.68
C PRO A 202 20.74 -5.11 1.36
N VAL A 203 20.21 -4.61 0.24
CA VAL A 203 20.82 -4.78 -1.09
C VAL A 203 22.19 -4.09 -1.16
N GLY A 204 22.31 -2.88 -0.64
CA GLY A 204 23.58 -2.15 -0.57
C GLY A 204 24.64 -2.89 0.26
N GLU A 205 24.26 -3.40 1.43
CA GLU A 205 25.16 -4.22 2.26
C GLU A 205 25.61 -5.49 1.56
N TYR A 206 24.69 -6.19 0.87
CA TYR A 206 24.99 -7.36 0.08
C TYR A 206 26.03 -7.03 -1.02
N VAL A 207 25.76 -5.98 -1.82
CA VAL A 207 26.65 -5.53 -2.90
C VAL A 207 28.03 -5.20 -2.37
N LEU A 208 28.13 -4.41 -1.30
CA LEU A 208 29.41 -4.04 -0.69
C LEU A 208 30.21 -5.28 -0.22
N ARG A 209 29.54 -6.24 0.39
CA ARG A 209 30.19 -7.48 0.87
C ARG A 209 30.72 -8.31 -0.29
N GLU A 210 29.94 -8.47 -1.35
CA GLU A 210 30.36 -9.23 -2.56
C GLU A 210 31.51 -8.51 -3.30
N VAL A 211 31.45 -7.17 -3.42
CA VAL A 211 32.53 -6.37 -3.99
C VAL A 211 33.83 -6.52 -3.21
N CYS A 212 33.79 -6.42 -1.88
CA CYS A 212 34.97 -6.61 -1.04
C CYS A 212 35.55 -8.02 -1.20
N THR A 213 34.70 -9.04 -1.34
CA THR A 213 35.12 -10.42 -1.56
C THR A 213 35.77 -10.58 -2.93
N ALA A 214 35.19 -10.00 -3.98
CA ALA A 214 35.76 -10.04 -5.33
C ALA A 214 37.12 -9.32 -5.43
N LEU A 215 37.22 -8.13 -4.84
CA LEU A 215 38.47 -7.36 -4.81
C LEU A 215 39.59 -8.09 -4.05
N ARG A 216 39.29 -8.77 -2.95
CA ARG A 216 40.24 -9.59 -2.22
C ARG A 216 40.80 -10.71 -3.11
N ARG A 217 39.92 -11.43 -3.83
CA ARG A 217 40.34 -12.48 -4.78
C ARG A 217 41.28 -11.94 -5.86
N ILE A 218 40.97 -10.81 -6.47
CA ILE A 218 41.78 -10.13 -7.47
C ILE A 218 43.18 -9.77 -6.89
N ALA A 219 43.21 -9.25 -5.67
CA ALA A 219 44.46 -8.88 -5.01
C ALA A 219 45.33 -10.12 -4.70
N ASP A 220 44.75 -11.21 -4.24
CA ASP A 220 45.43 -12.47 -3.95
C ASP A 220 46.00 -13.08 -5.23
N GLU A 221 45.23 -13.15 -6.31
CA GLU A 221 45.68 -13.63 -7.62
C GLU A 221 46.82 -12.78 -8.19
N ALA A 222 46.70 -11.45 -8.09
CA ALA A 222 47.77 -10.54 -8.54
C ALA A 222 49.06 -10.70 -7.72
N SER A 223 48.96 -11.07 -6.44
CA SER A 223 50.10 -11.31 -5.57
C SER A 223 50.81 -12.62 -5.90
N HIS A 224 50.07 -13.64 -6.37
CA HIS A 224 50.64 -14.94 -6.80
C HIS A 224 51.16 -14.93 -8.23
N ALA A 225 50.76 -13.95 -9.05
CA ALA A 225 51.20 -13.82 -10.44
C ALA A 225 52.54 -13.05 -10.62
N LYS A 226 53.18 -12.61 -9.51
CA LYS A 226 54.53 -12.04 -9.58
C LYS A 226 55.55 -13.17 -9.70
N PRO A 227 56.40 -13.15 -10.79
CA PRO A 227 57.49 -14.12 -10.98
C PRO A 227 58.57 -13.99 -9.91
#